data_8506a12274a61a2edf715bc01a2ade73
#
_entry.id   8506a12274a61a2edf715bc01a2ade73
#
_cell.length_a   1.000
_cell.length_b   1.000
_cell.length_c   1.000
_cell.angle_alpha   90.00
_cell.angle_beta   90.00
_cell.angle_gamma   90.00
#
_symmetry.space_group_name_H-M   'P 1'
#
loop_
_entity.id
_entity.type
_entity.pdbx_description
1 polymer ?
#
loop_
_entity_poly.entity_id
_entity_poly.type
_entity_poly.pdbx_seq_one_letter_code
_entity_poly.pdbx_strand_id
1 'polypeptide(L)'
;KAYMDYVDKRFRLLAESAPYFKKVKELGGRIDGNMSRVLSPGALDDSGAMCAAMIKAMTKGSKTDLMPLIDNYINYIMTKEHRLSDGTFARNRPFFNSVWLDDMFMGIPPVAWYAKVAGSNAQKYSDEAAK
;
A
#
# COMPACT_ATOMS: atom_id res chain seq x y z
N LYS A 1 21.90 9.97 -5.31
CA LYS A 1 21.53 9.71 -6.71
C LYS A 1 21.41 8.19 -6.95
N ALA A 2 22.48 7.40 -6.77
CA ALA A 2 22.46 5.96 -7.03
C ALA A 2 21.36 5.18 -6.28
N TYR A 3 21.09 5.52 -5.03
CA TYR A 3 20.03 4.88 -4.26
C TYR A 3 18.63 5.14 -4.85
N MET A 4 18.34 6.39 -5.25
CA MET A 4 17.06 6.71 -5.88
C MET A 4 16.90 6.03 -7.24
N ASP A 5 17.98 5.95 -8.03
CA ASP A 5 17.98 5.24 -9.30
C ASP A 5 17.68 3.73 -9.11
N TYR A 6 18.21 3.14 -8.04
CA TYR A 6 17.92 1.74 -7.69
C TYR A 6 16.46 1.53 -7.31
N VAL A 7 15.91 2.39 -6.44
CA VAL A 7 14.52 2.33 -5.98
C VAL A 7 13.56 2.50 -7.16
N ASP A 8 13.81 3.51 -8.01
CA ASP A 8 12.97 3.79 -9.18
C ASP A 8 12.93 2.62 -10.17
N LYS A 9 14.07 1.97 -10.41
CA LYS A 9 14.12 0.75 -11.23
C LYS A 9 13.25 -0.38 -10.68
N ARG A 10 13.23 -0.56 -9.35
CA ARG A 10 12.40 -1.60 -8.70
C ARG A 10 10.92 -1.29 -8.80
N PHE A 11 10.54 -0.05 -8.52
CA PHE A 11 9.16 0.36 -8.63
C PHE A 11 8.65 0.33 -10.07
N ARG A 12 9.48 0.72 -11.03
CA ARG A 12 9.15 0.60 -12.44
C ARG A 12 8.91 -0.85 -12.85
N LEU A 13 9.77 -1.78 -12.42
CA LEU A 13 9.57 -3.21 -12.69
C LEU A 13 8.21 -3.68 -12.15
N LEU A 14 7.84 -3.30 -10.92
CA LEU A 14 6.55 -3.65 -10.34
C LEU A 14 5.38 -3.04 -11.13
N ALA A 15 5.45 -1.75 -11.44
CA ALA A 15 4.39 -1.05 -12.17
C ALA A 15 4.17 -1.60 -13.58
N GLU A 16 5.26 -1.89 -14.32
CA GLU A 16 5.20 -2.42 -15.68
C GLU A 16 4.75 -3.90 -15.72
N SER A 17 5.10 -4.69 -14.69
CA SER A 17 4.75 -6.11 -14.66
C SER A 17 3.37 -6.39 -14.03
N ALA A 18 2.87 -5.53 -13.16
CA ALA A 18 1.61 -5.73 -12.45
C ALA A 18 0.41 -6.00 -13.39
N PRO A 19 0.19 -5.28 -14.49
CA PRO A 19 -0.92 -5.55 -15.41
C PRO A 19 -0.86 -6.95 -16.04
N TYR A 20 0.34 -7.41 -16.40
CA TYR A 20 0.54 -8.76 -16.92
C TYR A 20 0.15 -9.83 -15.90
N PHE A 21 0.69 -9.74 -14.68
CA PHE A 21 0.39 -10.72 -13.64
C PHE A 21 -1.06 -10.66 -13.16
N LYS A 22 -1.68 -9.48 -13.18
CA LYS A 22 -3.11 -9.34 -12.94
C LYS A 22 -3.91 -10.16 -13.97
N LYS A 23 -3.56 -10.05 -15.25
CA LYS A 23 -4.20 -10.81 -16.32
C LYS A 23 -3.98 -12.31 -16.19
N VAL A 24 -2.75 -12.74 -15.84
CA VAL A 24 -2.45 -14.16 -15.55
C VAL A 24 -3.37 -14.69 -14.45
N LYS A 25 -3.53 -13.93 -13.35
CA LYS A 25 -4.40 -14.31 -12.23
C LYS A 25 -5.87 -14.38 -12.63
N GLU A 26 -6.37 -13.42 -13.41
CA GLU A 26 -7.75 -13.41 -13.93
C GLU A 26 -8.05 -14.64 -14.80
N LEU A 27 -7.06 -15.14 -15.52
CA LEU A 27 -7.17 -16.35 -16.35
C LEU A 27 -6.93 -17.66 -15.56
N GLY A 28 -6.84 -17.60 -14.23
CA GLY A 28 -6.62 -18.76 -13.38
C GLY A 28 -5.19 -19.25 -13.34
N GLY A 29 -4.23 -18.50 -13.90
CA GLY A 29 -2.81 -18.83 -13.86
C GLY A 29 -2.20 -18.62 -12.47
N ARG A 30 -1.14 -19.37 -12.18
CA ARG A 30 -0.37 -19.23 -10.94
C ARG A 30 0.64 -18.10 -11.08
N ILE A 31 0.77 -17.29 -10.03
CA ILE A 31 1.76 -16.22 -9.94
C ILE A 31 2.59 -16.38 -8.67
N ASP A 32 3.77 -15.79 -8.65
CA ASP A 32 4.65 -15.75 -7.47
C ASP A 32 3.94 -15.14 -6.25
N GLY A 33 4.25 -15.65 -5.06
CA GLY A 33 3.63 -15.22 -3.81
C GLY A 33 3.84 -13.74 -3.50
N ASN A 34 5.01 -13.18 -3.83
CA ASN A 34 5.29 -11.77 -3.60
C ASN A 34 4.46 -10.89 -4.54
N MET A 35 4.39 -11.24 -5.83
CA MET A 35 3.54 -10.52 -6.78
C MET A 35 2.06 -10.66 -6.43
N SER A 36 1.64 -11.81 -5.90
CA SER A 36 0.27 -12.01 -5.41
C SER A 36 -0.08 -11.02 -4.30
N ARG A 37 0.84 -10.75 -3.37
CA ARG A 37 0.65 -9.77 -2.29
C ARG A 37 0.64 -8.33 -2.81
N VAL A 38 1.43 -8.01 -3.83
CA VAL A 38 1.37 -6.70 -4.50
C VAL A 38 -0.01 -6.46 -5.12
N LEU A 39 -0.56 -7.46 -5.81
CA LEU A 39 -1.85 -7.34 -6.50
C LEU A 39 -3.06 -7.49 -5.57
N SER A 40 -2.91 -8.26 -4.52
CA SER A 40 -3.99 -8.56 -3.56
C SER A 40 -3.42 -8.63 -2.15
N PRO A 41 -3.14 -7.48 -1.52
CA PRO A 41 -2.66 -7.44 -0.15
C PRO A 41 -3.62 -8.14 0.80
N GLY A 42 -3.07 -8.81 1.80
CA GLY A 42 -3.83 -9.53 2.83
C GLY A 42 -3.51 -9.09 4.26
N ALA A 43 -2.61 -8.11 4.41
CA ALA A 43 -2.23 -7.52 5.69
C ALA A 43 -1.55 -6.16 5.47
N LEU A 44 -1.39 -5.37 6.55
CA LEU A 44 -0.60 -4.14 6.51
C LEU A 44 0.86 -4.39 6.13
N ASP A 45 1.42 -5.53 6.52
CA ASP A 45 2.77 -5.96 6.13
C ASP A 45 2.97 -6.03 4.60
N ASP A 46 1.91 -6.38 3.86
CA ASP A 46 1.95 -6.46 2.39
C ASP A 46 1.83 -5.09 1.72
N SER A 47 1.18 -4.12 2.37
CA SER A 47 0.73 -2.87 1.75
C SER A 47 1.39 -1.61 2.32
N GLY A 48 1.57 -1.52 3.62
CA GLY A 48 1.86 -0.26 4.30
C GLY A 48 3.18 0.38 3.92
N ALA A 49 4.30 -0.24 4.23
CA ALA A 49 5.62 0.31 3.96
C ALA A 49 5.88 0.51 2.47
N MET A 50 5.39 -0.42 1.63
CA MET A 50 5.53 -0.33 0.18
C MET A 50 4.74 0.84 -0.39
N CYS A 51 3.50 1.04 0.06
CA CYS A 51 2.66 2.17 -0.32
C CYS A 51 3.32 3.50 0.04
N ALA A 52 3.75 3.66 1.30
CA ALA A 52 4.45 4.86 1.76
C ALA A 52 5.73 5.15 0.95
N ALA A 53 6.51 4.10 0.65
CA ALA A 53 7.72 4.23 -0.14
C ALA A 53 7.45 4.66 -1.59
N MET A 54 6.38 4.15 -2.22
CA MET A 54 5.96 4.53 -3.57
C MET A 54 5.49 6.00 -3.61
N ILE A 55 4.67 6.43 -2.64
CA ILE A 55 4.23 7.84 -2.53
C ILE A 55 5.45 8.74 -2.36
N LYS A 56 6.39 8.36 -1.49
CA LYS A 56 7.64 9.10 -1.29
C LYS A 56 8.48 9.18 -2.55
N ALA A 57 8.59 8.11 -3.33
CA ALA A 57 9.31 8.10 -4.59
C ALA A 57 8.68 9.06 -5.60
N MET A 58 7.36 9.06 -5.74
CA MET A 58 6.63 10.01 -6.61
C MET A 58 6.87 11.45 -6.20
N THR A 59 6.73 11.77 -4.92
CA THR A 59 6.96 13.14 -4.41
C THR A 59 8.43 13.60 -4.52
N LYS A 60 9.36 12.67 -4.68
CA LYS A 60 10.79 12.94 -4.92
C LYS A 60 11.18 12.89 -6.40
N GLY A 61 10.22 12.80 -7.30
CA GLY A 61 10.42 12.96 -8.75
C GLY A 61 10.63 11.67 -9.51
N SER A 62 10.17 10.51 -9.00
CA SER A 62 10.04 9.30 -9.82
C SER A 62 9.21 9.61 -11.06
N LYS A 63 9.67 9.07 -12.20
CA LYS A 63 8.97 9.20 -13.50
C LYS A 63 8.01 8.06 -13.77
N THR A 64 8.02 7.05 -12.92
CA THR A 64 7.14 5.89 -13.03
C THR A 64 5.75 6.27 -12.51
N ASP A 65 4.71 5.93 -13.26
CA ASP A 65 3.34 6.00 -12.75
C ASP A 65 3.10 4.88 -11.74
N LEU A 66 3.10 5.25 -10.47
CA LEU A 66 2.88 4.35 -9.34
C LEU A 66 1.46 4.43 -8.78
N MET A 67 0.64 5.37 -9.26
CA MET A 67 -0.71 5.58 -8.72
C MET A 67 -1.58 4.32 -8.73
N PRO A 68 -1.60 3.49 -9.79
CA PRO A 68 -2.42 2.28 -9.79
C PRO A 68 -2.08 1.28 -8.66
N LEU A 69 -0.80 1.17 -8.30
CA LEU A 69 -0.36 0.33 -7.18
C LEU A 69 -0.62 0.99 -5.83
N ILE A 70 -0.38 2.29 -5.72
CA ILE A 70 -0.67 3.07 -4.52
C ILE A 70 -2.17 3.00 -4.20
N ASP A 71 -3.03 3.22 -5.19
CA ASP A 71 -4.49 3.16 -5.01
C ASP A 71 -4.96 1.76 -4.59
N ASN A 72 -4.35 0.70 -5.13
CA ASN A 72 -4.63 -0.67 -4.73
C ASN A 72 -4.30 -0.90 -3.24
N TYR A 73 -3.15 -0.42 -2.77
CA TYR A 73 -2.75 -0.53 -1.37
C TYR A 73 -3.62 0.32 -0.45
N ILE A 74 -3.88 1.57 -0.82
CA ILE A 74 -4.75 2.47 -0.03
C ILE A 74 -6.16 1.91 0.05
N ASN A 75 -6.71 1.39 -1.06
CA ASN A 75 -8.01 0.75 -1.03
C ASN A 75 -8.05 -0.42 -0.04
N TYR A 76 -7.01 -1.27 -0.02
CA TYR A 76 -6.91 -2.35 0.95
C TYR A 76 -6.89 -1.81 2.38
N ILE A 77 -6.00 -0.88 2.70
CA ILE A 77 -5.84 -0.30 4.04
C ILE A 77 -7.14 0.34 4.53
N MET A 78 -7.84 1.06 3.67
CA MET A 78 -9.05 1.80 4.02
C MET A 78 -10.30 0.93 4.12
N THR A 79 -10.38 -0.18 3.38
CA THR A 79 -11.65 -0.92 3.22
C THR A 79 -11.62 -2.37 3.65
N LYS A 80 -10.44 -2.97 3.76
CA LYS A 80 -10.30 -4.42 4.01
C LYS A 80 -9.46 -4.76 5.24
N GLU A 81 -8.62 -3.82 5.69
CA GLU A 81 -7.81 -4.05 6.88
C GLU A 81 -8.69 -4.19 8.12
N HIS A 82 -8.31 -5.12 8.99
CA HIS A 82 -9.02 -5.34 10.23
C HIS A 82 -8.85 -4.17 11.19
N ARG A 83 -9.97 -3.77 11.82
CA ARG A 83 -10.01 -2.65 12.76
C ARG A 83 -10.84 -3.01 13.97
N LEU A 84 -10.52 -2.39 15.10
CA LEU A 84 -11.38 -2.36 16.27
C LEU A 84 -12.62 -1.48 16.01
N SER A 85 -13.58 -1.54 16.92
CA SER A 85 -14.83 -0.76 16.82
C SER A 85 -14.65 0.75 16.82
N ASP A 86 -13.54 1.25 17.35
CA ASP A 86 -13.16 2.66 17.36
C ASP A 86 -12.39 3.10 16.10
N GLY A 87 -12.11 2.15 15.18
CA GLY A 87 -11.36 2.39 13.96
C GLY A 87 -9.86 2.14 14.04
N THR A 88 -9.32 1.79 15.20
CA THR A 88 -7.91 1.47 15.40
C THR A 88 -7.50 0.27 14.54
N PHE A 89 -6.36 0.36 13.84
CA PHE A 89 -5.78 -0.78 13.14
C PHE A 89 -5.42 -1.90 14.11
N ALA A 90 -5.82 -3.12 13.76
CA ALA A 90 -5.60 -4.28 14.61
C ALA A 90 -5.40 -5.54 13.77
N ARG A 91 -4.80 -6.55 14.35
CA ARG A 91 -4.64 -7.87 13.72
C ARG A 91 -5.81 -8.78 14.06
N ASN A 92 -6.21 -9.57 13.07
CA ASN A 92 -7.14 -10.68 13.29
C ASN A 92 -6.40 -12.02 13.53
N ARG A 93 -5.07 -12.03 13.42
CA ARG A 93 -4.18 -13.18 13.61
C ARG A 93 -2.75 -12.71 13.95
N PRO A 94 -1.94 -13.48 14.70
CA PRO A 94 -2.31 -14.77 15.34
C PRO A 94 -3.31 -14.60 16.49
N PHE A 95 -3.42 -13.38 17.05
CA PHE A 95 -4.35 -13.06 18.14
C PHE A 95 -5.38 -12.07 17.66
N PHE A 96 -6.65 -12.45 17.75
CA PHE A 96 -7.77 -11.62 17.33
C PHE A 96 -7.85 -10.32 18.15
N ASN A 97 -8.10 -9.20 17.46
CA ASN A 97 -8.16 -7.86 18.06
C ASN A 97 -6.87 -7.41 18.76
N SER A 98 -5.73 -7.96 18.40
CA SER A 98 -4.46 -7.47 18.95
C SER A 98 -3.98 -6.21 18.22
N VAL A 99 -3.53 -5.23 19.00
CA VAL A 99 -2.95 -3.98 18.50
C VAL A 99 -1.44 -4.07 18.60
N TRP A 100 -0.76 -3.88 17.48
CA TRP A 100 0.68 -3.92 17.39
C TRP A 100 1.22 -2.55 16.94
N LEU A 101 2.28 -2.10 17.57
CA LEU A 101 2.94 -0.84 17.18
C LEU A 101 3.42 -0.87 15.72
N ASP A 102 3.81 -2.05 15.25
CA ASP A 102 4.18 -2.31 13.86
C ASP A 102 3.03 -2.00 12.88
N ASP A 103 1.81 -2.43 13.21
CA ASP A 103 0.62 -2.15 12.40
C ASP A 103 0.28 -0.66 12.34
N MET A 104 0.48 0.06 13.44
CA MET A 104 0.35 1.51 13.46
C MET A 104 1.36 2.16 12.51
N PHE A 105 2.60 1.68 12.52
CA PHE A 105 3.64 2.16 11.61
C PHE A 105 3.35 1.81 10.13
N MET A 106 2.74 0.66 9.87
CA MET A 106 2.37 0.24 8.52
C MET A 106 1.07 0.87 8.01
N GLY A 107 0.14 1.21 8.91
CA GLY A 107 -1.18 1.77 8.54
C GLY A 107 -1.20 3.29 8.42
N ILE A 108 -0.74 3.99 9.45
CA ILE A 108 -0.88 5.45 9.56
C ILE A 108 -0.03 6.22 8.52
N PRO A 109 1.28 5.98 8.36
CA PRO A 109 2.11 6.73 7.43
C PRO A 109 1.64 6.70 5.97
N PRO A 110 1.27 5.54 5.37
CA PRO A 110 0.79 5.53 3.99
C PRO A 110 -0.50 6.35 3.81
N VAL A 111 -1.43 6.30 4.76
CA VAL A 111 -2.67 7.08 4.72
C VAL A 111 -2.38 8.59 4.83
N ALA A 112 -1.55 8.99 5.79
CA ALA A 112 -1.13 10.38 5.98
C ALA A 112 -0.36 10.94 4.77
N TRP A 113 0.48 10.12 4.14
CA TRP A 113 1.21 10.53 2.94
C TRP A 113 0.31 10.56 1.71
N TYR A 114 -0.65 9.65 1.62
CA TYR A 114 -1.61 9.64 0.53
C TYR A 114 -2.47 10.91 0.53
N ALA A 115 -2.82 11.45 1.70
CA ALA A 115 -3.51 12.73 1.80
C ALA A 115 -2.84 13.85 1.00
N LYS A 116 -1.50 13.83 0.86
CA LYS A 116 -0.74 14.85 0.09
C LYS A 116 -0.92 14.74 -1.43
N VAL A 117 -1.36 13.60 -1.93
CA VAL A 117 -1.53 13.31 -3.37
C VAL A 117 -2.99 13.04 -3.74
N ALA A 118 -3.90 12.98 -2.75
CA ALA A 118 -5.31 12.63 -2.92
C ALA A 118 -6.20 13.77 -3.48
N GLY A 119 -5.64 14.94 -3.77
CA GLY A 119 -6.38 16.08 -4.32
C GLY A 119 -7.56 16.51 -3.42
N SER A 120 -8.77 16.54 -3.97
CA SER A 120 -9.99 16.94 -3.24
C SER A 120 -10.35 16.03 -2.07
N ASN A 121 -9.82 14.81 -2.01
CA ASN A 121 -10.06 13.85 -0.92
C ASN A 121 -9.04 13.94 0.21
N ALA A 122 -8.09 14.89 0.17
CA ALA A 122 -6.99 14.99 1.14
C ALA A 122 -7.46 14.98 2.60
N GLN A 123 -8.51 15.75 2.91
CA GLN A 123 -9.05 15.86 4.27
C GLN A 123 -9.51 14.51 4.82
N LYS A 124 -10.23 13.71 4.01
CA LYS A 124 -10.68 12.36 4.40
C LYS A 124 -9.52 11.48 4.90
N TYR A 125 -8.40 11.50 4.19
CA TYR A 125 -7.24 10.68 4.54
C TYR A 125 -6.44 11.27 5.71
N SER A 126 -6.40 12.60 5.84
CA SER A 126 -5.81 13.25 7.01
C SER A 126 -6.58 12.93 8.29
N ASP A 127 -7.91 12.99 8.25
CA ASP A 127 -8.78 12.66 9.39
C ASP A 127 -8.65 11.17 9.77
N GLU A 128 -8.53 10.31 8.77
CA GLU A 128 -8.34 8.88 9.00
C GLU A 128 -7.01 8.56 9.66
N ALA A 129 -5.93 9.22 9.24
CA ALA A 129 -4.61 9.04 9.83
C ALA A 129 -4.49 9.60 11.25
N ALA A 130 -5.42 10.46 11.67
CA ALA A 130 -5.44 11.08 13.02
C ALA A 130 -6.27 10.29 14.04
N LYS A 131 -6.97 9.24 13.64
CA LYS A 131 -7.73 8.32 14.52
C LYS A 131 -6.79 7.37 15.27
#